data_de5ca8c3568b6425f4e017a3a4226810
#
_entry.id   de5ca8c3568b6425f4e017a3a4226810
#
_cell.length_a   1.000
_cell.length_b   1.000
_cell.length_c   1.000
_cell.angle_alpha   90.00
_cell.angle_beta   90.00
_cell.angle_gamma   90.00
#
_symmetry.space_group_name_H-M   'P 1'
#
loop_
_entity.id
_entity.type
_entity.pdbx_description
1 polymer ?
#
loop_
_entity_poly.entity_id
_entity_poly.type
_entity_poly.pdbx_seq_one_letter_code
_entity_poly.pdbx_strand_id
1 'polypeptide(L)'
;MKNLQKLRSTIKLLFLPLIFVNLYAQDVTTVEASNDEISQNLDLEAVASIFADSKDLEAFEYALNDPQTQISNLDLDGDNQVDYLRVMESVENNTHVVVMQAVLGEDLYQDVATIEVEKDSDGEPSVQFVGDVYLYGPNYIIEPVYVYRPAIFSVFWRPYYRPYRSVFYWGYYPKHWHYWRPHRVHHYTRHVHVHVNVKHRYHRTHIRKSVAAVHLHKSVRRNDFAKIHPSRSYTARKTSVKTSNGTQYRTAGLNQSDGDKYRAASVKKPNGTTKKVAGVNKANGTTKRVASVEKPNGSKKTVAVKKNPNGSAKAVSVTKKADGTRTVKTAKKSAKGKKSSKRKSKTTKG
;
A
#
# COMPACT_ATOMS: atom_id res chain seq x y z
N MET A 1 8.52 -22.51 -45.00
CA MET A 1 8.42 -21.04 -44.97
C MET A 1 7.05 -20.48 -44.54
N LYS A 2 5.92 -21.11 -44.88
CA LYS A 2 4.55 -20.63 -44.50
C LYS A 2 4.27 -20.55 -42.99
N ASN A 3 4.93 -21.34 -42.16
CA ASN A 3 4.71 -21.32 -40.69
C ASN A 3 5.44 -20.17 -39.94
N LEU A 4 6.43 -19.55 -40.56
CA LEU A 4 7.13 -18.38 -39.95
C LEU A 4 6.33 -17.09 -40.15
N GLN A 5 5.59 -16.95 -41.22
CA GLN A 5 4.75 -15.79 -41.48
C GLN A 5 3.54 -15.73 -40.52
N LYS A 6 2.90 -16.90 -40.24
CA LYS A 6 1.81 -16.97 -39.25
C LYS A 6 2.28 -16.63 -37.81
N LEU A 7 3.53 -16.95 -37.48
CA LEU A 7 4.08 -16.62 -36.20
C LEU A 7 4.42 -15.12 -36.07
N ARG A 8 4.87 -14.50 -37.19
CA ARG A 8 5.11 -13.04 -37.27
C ARG A 8 3.83 -12.24 -37.11
N SER A 9 2.72 -12.69 -37.73
CA SER A 9 1.40 -12.05 -37.63
C SER A 9 0.82 -12.12 -36.22
N THR A 10 0.98 -13.26 -35.52
CA THR A 10 0.47 -13.42 -34.16
C THR A 10 1.28 -12.63 -33.13
N ILE A 11 2.58 -12.42 -33.36
CA ILE A 11 3.44 -11.60 -32.50
C ILE A 11 3.20 -10.11 -32.75
N LYS A 12 2.96 -9.69 -34.00
CA LYS A 12 2.62 -8.29 -34.30
C LYS A 12 1.28 -7.88 -33.67
N LEU A 13 0.27 -8.77 -33.64
CA LEU A 13 -1.01 -8.48 -33.01
C LEU A 13 -0.95 -8.41 -31.47
N LEU A 14 0.08 -9.03 -30.85
CA LEU A 14 0.26 -9.02 -29.40
C LEU A 14 1.04 -7.77 -28.90
N PHE A 15 1.77 -7.10 -29.78
CA PHE A 15 2.55 -5.91 -29.43
C PHE A 15 1.80 -4.59 -29.68
N LEU A 16 0.79 -4.58 -30.52
CA LEU A 16 0.10 -3.36 -30.91
C LEU A 16 -0.78 -2.71 -29.83
N PRO A 17 -1.43 -3.44 -28.90
CA PRO A 17 -2.20 -2.77 -27.86
C PRO A 17 -1.39 -2.36 -26.62
N LEU A 18 -0.07 -2.60 -26.58
CA LEU A 18 0.78 -2.21 -25.44
C LEU A 18 1.45 -0.84 -25.61
N ILE A 19 1.34 -0.24 -26.80
CA ILE A 19 2.05 1.00 -27.14
C ILE A 19 1.19 2.24 -26.93
N PHE A 20 -0.13 2.12 -26.88
CA PHE A 20 -0.99 3.28 -26.80
C PHE A 20 -2.06 3.16 -25.71
N VAL A 21 -1.63 3.38 -24.49
CA VAL A 21 -2.41 4.18 -23.57
C VAL A 21 -1.54 5.38 -23.16
N ASN A 22 -1.10 6.15 -24.16
CA ASN A 22 -1.14 7.58 -24.02
C ASN A 22 -2.60 7.97 -24.26
N LEU A 23 -3.46 7.75 -23.28
CA LEU A 23 -4.67 8.50 -23.16
C LEU A 23 -4.20 9.92 -22.89
N TYR A 24 -4.28 10.76 -23.90
CA TYR A 24 -4.46 12.19 -23.70
C TYR A 24 -5.74 12.33 -22.88
N ALA A 25 -5.62 12.34 -21.59
CA ALA A 25 -6.56 13.00 -20.72
C ALA A 25 -6.22 14.46 -20.84
N GLN A 26 -6.79 15.13 -21.87
CA GLN A 26 -6.93 16.56 -21.87
C GLN A 26 -7.85 16.94 -20.71
N ASP A 27 -7.30 17.81 -19.88
CA ASP A 27 -7.95 18.71 -18.93
C ASP A 27 -9.12 18.17 -18.11
N VAL A 28 -8.78 17.51 -17.02
CA VAL A 28 -9.33 17.89 -15.73
C VAL A 28 -8.11 18.16 -14.83
N THR A 29 -7.81 19.42 -14.64
CA THR A 29 -6.89 19.89 -13.61
C THR A 29 -7.57 19.69 -12.26
N THR A 30 -7.63 18.45 -11.82
CA THR A 30 -7.66 18.10 -10.43
C THR A 30 -6.26 17.64 -10.13
N VAL A 31 -5.50 18.50 -9.47
CA VAL A 31 -4.35 18.10 -8.69
C VAL A 31 -4.92 17.25 -7.54
N GLU A 32 -5.39 16.06 -7.86
CA GLU A 32 -5.56 15.03 -6.87
C GLU A 32 -4.15 14.50 -6.63
N ALA A 33 -3.56 14.94 -5.53
CA ALA A 33 -2.47 14.20 -4.90
C ALA A 33 -2.92 12.74 -4.93
N SER A 34 -2.20 11.90 -5.66
CA SER A 34 -2.60 10.51 -5.78
C SER A 34 -2.51 9.95 -4.37
N ASN A 35 -3.55 9.38 -3.93
CA ASN A 35 -3.68 8.80 -2.58
C ASN A 35 -2.71 7.63 -2.31
N ASP A 36 -2.04 7.05 -3.29
CA ASP A 36 -0.85 6.21 -3.09
C ASP A 36 0.25 6.99 -2.33
N GLU A 37 0.17 8.33 -2.35
CA GLU A 37 1.05 9.23 -1.63
C GLU A 37 0.70 9.36 -0.14
N ILE A 38 -0.56 9.19 0.29
CA ILE A 38 -0.92 9.34 1.70
C ILE A 38 -0.26 8.28 2.57
N SER A 39 -0.33 7.00 2.17
CA SER A 39 0.35 5.92 2.90
C SER A 39 1.88 5.97 2.80
N GLN A 40 2.42 6.78 1.88
CA GLN A 40 3.85 7.03 1.71
C GLN A 40 4.32 8.27 2.48
N ASN A 41 3.41 9.00 3.13
CA ASN A 41 3.69 10.22 3.89
C ASN A 41 3.81 9.98 5.41
N LEU A 42 3.66 8.74 5.86
CA LEU A 42 4.07 8.32 7.20
C LEU A 42 4.58 6.88 7.14
N ASP A 43 5.88 6.73 7.34
CA ASP A 43 6.56 5.43 7.34
C ASP A 43 6.41 4.76 8.71
N LEU A 44 5.67 3.65 8.79
CA LEU A 44 5.44 2.95 10.06
C LEU A 44 6.69 2.22 10.60
N GLU A 45 7.73 2.00 9.79
CA GLU A 45 9.02 1.49 10.30
C GLU A 45 9.79 2.59 11.03
N ALA A 46 9.74 3.83 10.52
CA ALA A 46 10.28 5.00 11.22
C ALA A 46 9.49 5.30 12.50
N VAL A 47 8.17 5.22 12.46
CA VAL A 47 7.32 5.33 13.66
C VAL A 47 7.67 4.27 14.69
N ALA A 48 7.89 3.01 14.27
CA ALA A 48 8.29 1.94 15.18
C ALA A 48 9.68 2.17 15.79
N SER A 49 10.59 2.82 15.05
CA SER A 49 11.92 3.19 15.55
C SER A 49 11.83 4.24 16.65
N ILE A 50 11.14 5.36 16.40
CA ILE A 50 11.01 6.43 17.40
C ILE A 50 10.20 6.00 18.61
N PHE A 51 9.22 5.08 18.44
CA PHE A 51 8.48 4.48 19.54
C PHE A 51 9.42 3.68 20.46
N ALA A 52 10.32 2.87 19.89
CA ALA A 52 11.27 2.08 20.65
C ALA A 52 12.28 2.95 21.43
N ASP A 53 12.67 4.09 20.86
CA ASP A 53 13.62 5.02 21.44
C ASP A 53 12.97 5.99 22.47
N SER A 54 11.64 6.02 22.52
CA SER A 54 10.90 6.90 23.44
C SER A 54 10.83 6.33 24.84
N LYS A 55 10.98 7.19 25.83
CA LYS A 55 10.88 6.81 27.26
C LYS A 55 9.44 6.59 27.72
N ASP A 56 8.47 7.26 27.10
CA ASP A 56 7.03 7.23 27.38
C ASP A 56 6.25 7.74 26.16
N LEU A 57 4.90 7.76 26.23
CA LEU A 57 4.05 8.21 25.13
C LEU A 57 4.06 9.72 24.91
N GLU A 58 4.39 10.52 25.92
CA GLU A 58 4.60 11.97 25.76
C GLU A 58 5.84 12.24 24.91
N ALA A 59 6.95 11.57 25.21
CA ALA A 59 8.17 11.66 24.43
C ALA A 59 7.98 11.11 23.00
N PHE A 60 7.15 10.07 22.84
CA PHE A 60 6.80 9.53 21.52
C PHE A 60 5.98 10.55 20.70
N GLU A 61 4.95 11.17 21.30
CA GLU A 61 4.17 12.22 20.61
C GLU A 61 5.05 13.42 20.23
N TYR A 62 5.99 13.79 21.12
CA TYR A 62 6.96 14.83 20.81
C TYR A 62 7.79 14.48 19.58
N ALA A 63 8.42 13.29 19.56
CA ALA A 63 9.28 12.84 18.47
C ALA A 63 8.52 12.67 17.14
N LEU A 64 7.26 12.24 17.20
CA LEU A 64 6.38 12.07 16.06
C LEU A 64 6.08 13.41 15.34
N ASN A 65 6.06 14.51 16.12
CA ASN A 65 5.68 15.86 15.66
C ASN A 65 6.86 16.84 15.67
N ASP A 66 8.10 16.37 15.81
CA ASP A 66 9.27 17.24 15.83
C ASP A 66 9.53 17.82 14.43
N PRO A 67 9.48 19.17 14.27
CA PRO A 67 9.73 19.81 12.99
C PRO A 67 11.17 19.70 12.49
N GLN A 68 12.11 19.25 13.32
CA GLN A 68 13.50 19.00 12.92
C GLN A 68 13.67 17.61 12.31
N THR A 69 13.00 16.60 12.85
CA THR A 69 13.06 15.22 12.35
C THR A 69 12.04 14.91 11.26
N GLN A 70 10.90 15.63 11.26
CA GLN A 70 9.86 15.54 10.22
C GLN A 70 9.47 14.09 9.88
N ILE A 71 9.20 13.29 10.93
CA ILE A 71 8.77 11.89 10.78
C ILE A 71 7.46 11.77 10.03
N SER A 72 6.53 12.70 10.24
CA SER A 72 5.30 12.80 9.47
C SER A 72 5.46 13.73 8.27
N ASN A 73 4.84 13.39 7.17
CA ASN A 73 4.66 14.20 5.97
C ASN A 73 3.18 14.23 5.56
N LEU A 74 2.28 13.88 6.51
CA LEU A 74 0.85 13.83 6.24
C LEU A 74 0.27 15.23 6.15
N ASP A 75 -0.49 15.46 5.11
CA ASP A 75 -1.31 16.63 4.83
C ASP A 75 -2.65 16.10 4.30
N LEU A 76 -3.54 15.73 5.21
CA LEU A 76 -4.79 15.05 4.86
C LEU A 76 -5.85 16.00 4.35
N ASP A 77 -5.89 17.22 4.85
CA ASP A 77 -6.87 18.24 4.44
C ASP A 77 -6.44 19.00 3.17
N GLY A 78 -5.13 18.98 2.86
CA GLY A 78 -4.57 19.55 1.62
C GLY A 78 -4.29 21.06 1.73
N ASP A 79 -4.01 21.54 2.94
CA ASP A 79 -3.71 22.96 3.19
C ASP A 79 -2.22 23.31 2.97
N ASN A 80 -1.40 22.34 2.52
CA ASN A 80 0.05 22.41 2.35
C ASN A 80 0.83 22.58 3.66
N GLN A 81 0.26 22.13 4.77
CA GLN A 81 0.94 22.02 6.05
C GLN A 81 0.85 20.58 6.56
N VAL A 82 1.91 20.12 7.22
CA VAL A 82 1.88 18.77 7.80
C VAL A 82 0.98 18.78 9.03
N ASP A 83 0.06 17.81 9.09
CA ASP A 83 -0.89 17.66 10.19
C ASP A 83 -0.20 17.26 11.48
N TYR A 84 -0.65 17.85 12.61
CA TYR A 84 -0.25 17.40 13.95
C TYR A 84 -0.86 16.03 14.25
N LEU A 85 -0.06 15.09 14.73
CA LEU A 85 -0.48 13.75 15.12
C LEU A 85 -0.55 13.65 16.63
N ARG A 86 -1.76 13.77 17.22
CA ARG A 86 -1.95 13.54 18.65
C ARG A 86 -1.97 12.06 18.98
N VAL A 87 -1.56 11.72 20.19
CA VAL A 87 -1.49 10.35 20.69
C VAL A 87 -2.54 10.11 21.76
N MET A 88 -3.36 9.07 21.57
CA MET A 88 -4.44 8.66 22.49
C MET A 88 -4.25 7.20 22.84
N GLU A 89 -4.31 6.87 24.14
CA GLU A 89 -4.17 5.50 24.60
C GLU A 89 -5.46 4.98 25.23
N SER A 90 -5.74 3.70 24.99
CA SER A 90 -6.77 2.93 25.67
C SER A 90 -6.13 1.63 26.20
N VAL A 91 -6.50 1.24 27.42
CA VAL A 91 -5.88 0.10 28.10
C VAL A 91 -6.97 -0.80 28.67
N GLU A 92 -6.79 -2.10 28.50
CA GLU A 92 -7.60 -3.13 29.17
C GLU A 92 -6.73 -4.36 29.46
N ASN A 93 -6.67 -4.76 30.72
CA ASN A 93 -5.87 -5.90 31.17
C ASN A 93 -4.39 -5.79 30.73
N ASN A 94 -3.95 -6.74 29.89
CA ASN A 94 -2.58 -6.83 29.38
C ASN A 94 -2.40 -6.11 28.03
N THR A 95 -3.43 -5.42 27.53
CA THR A 95 -3.44 -4.83 26.18
C THR A 95 -3.46 -3.32 26.25
N HIS A 96 -2.52 -2.69 25.55
CA HIS A 96 -2.44 -1.25 25.31
C HIS A 96 -2.66 -0.97 23.83
N VAL A 97 -3.54 -0.04 23.52
CA VAL A 97 -3.76 0.46 22.16
C VAL A 97 -3.45 1.94 22.12
N VAL A 98 -2.38 2.29 21.45
CA VAL A 98 -1.96 3.67 21.22
C VAL A 98 -2.40 4.09 19.83
N VAL A 99 -3.25 5.09 19.72
CA VAL A 99 -3.81 5.58 18.48
C VAL A 99 -3.15 6.90 18.10
N MET A 100 -2.60 6.99 16.90
CA MET A 100 -2.11 8.24 16.32
C MET A 100 -3.26 8.86 15.51
N GLN A 101 -3.65 10.08 15.84
CA GLN A 101 -4.77 10.78 15.22
C GLN A 101 -4.33 12.11 14.62
N ALA A 102 -4.53 12.30 13.33
CA ALA A 102 -4.35 13.61 12.70
C ALA A 102 -5.40 14.60 13.20
N VAL A 103 -4.95 15.80 13.56
CA VAL A 103 -5.77 16.94 14.02
C VAL A 103 -6.06 17.82 12.80
N LEU A 104 -7.28 17.79 12.28
CA LEU A 104 -7.65 18.37 10.98
C LEU A 104 -8.63 19.55 11.09
N GLY A 105 -9.13 19.84 12.29
CA GLY A 105 -10.10 20.90 12.53
C GLY A 105 -10.68 20.83 13.93
N GLU A 106 -11.59 21.73 14.25
CA GLU A 106 -12.32 21.73 15.51
C GLU A 106 -13.12 20.42 15.61
N ASP A 107 -12.80 19.59 16.62
CA ASP A 107 -13.34 18.24 16.83
C ASP A 107 -13.29 17.31 15.60
N LEU A 108 -12.40 17.60 14.65
CA LEU A 108 -12.22 16.84 13.41
C LEU A 108 -10.90 16.07 13.45
N TYR A 109 -10.99 14.74 13.62
CA TYR A 109 -9.84 13.87 13.74
C TYR A 109 -9.93 12.68 12.80
N GLN A 110 -8.74 12.15 12.44
CA GLN A 110 -8.64 10.93 11.65
C GLN A 110 -7.57 10.01 12.24
N ASP A 111 -7.96 8.79 12.57
CA ASP A 111 -7.00 7.74 12.93
C ASP A 111 -6.06 7.49 11.75
N VAL A 112 -4.76 7.53 12.02
CA VAL A 112 -3.71 7.31 11.03
C VAL A 112 -3.16 5.89 11.16
N ALA A 113 -2.82 5.48 12.36
CA ALA A 113 -2.39 4.13 12.68
C ALA A 113 -2.56 3.85 14.17
N THR A 114 -2.53 2.57 14.55
CA THR A 114 -2.50 2.11 15.94
C THR A 114 -1.22 1.35 16.23
N ILE A 115 -0.73 1.48 17.46
CA ILE A 115 0.32 0.63 18.05
C ILE A 115 -0.39 -0.25 19.08
N GLU A 116 -0.33 -1.55 18.85
CA GLU A 116 -0.97 -2.55 19.69
C GLU A 116 0.09 -3.30 20.45
N VAL A 117 0.12 -3.11 21.76
CA VAL A 117 1.08 -3.75 22.65
C VAL A 117 0.32 -4.67 23.58
N GLU A 118 0.64 -5.94 23.58
CA GLU A 118 -0.02 -6.95 24.39
C GLU A 118 1.03 -7.88 25.02
N LYS A 119 0.89 -8.16 26.31
CA LYS A 119 1.65 -9.22 26.97
C LYS A 119 1.04 -10.56 26.69
N ASP A 120 1.87 -11.50 26.27
CA ASP A 120 1.50 -12.91 26.16
C ASP A 120 1.40 -13.59 27.53
N SER A 121 1.13 -14.92 27.53
CA SER A 121 1.05 -15.73 28.76
C SER A 121 2.33 -15.77 29.58
N ASP A 122 3.48 -15.58 28.93
CA ASP A 122 4.80 -15.59 29.55
C ASP A 122 5.21 -14.21 30.06
N GLY A 123 4.35 -13.20 29.84
CA GLY A 123 4.56 -11.82 30.25
C GLY A 123 5.44 -11.00 29.29
N GLU A 124 5.78 -11.58 28.13
CA GLU A 124 6.57 -10.87 27.12
C GLU A 124 5.68 -10.00 26.23
N PRO A 125 6.07 -8.73 26.00
CA PRO A 125 5.31 -7.83 25.17
C PRO A 125 5.51 -8.12 23.70
N SER A 126 4.40 -8.29 22.96
CA SER A 126 4.36 -8.24 21.52
C SER A 126 3.84 -6.88 21.05
N VAL A 127 4.29 -6.40 19.89
CA VAL A 127 3.86 -5.12 19.35
C VAL A 127 3.59 -5.21 17.86
N GLN A 128 2.50 -4.60 17.42
CA GLN A 128 2.16 -4.43 16.01
C GLN A 128 1.78 -2.96 15.73
N PHE A 129 2.27 -2.44 14.62
CA PHE A 129 1.90 -1.14 14.06
C PHE A 129 0.92 -1.36 12.93
N VAL A 130 -0.32 -0.95 13.13
CA VAL A 130 -1.44 -1.22 12.22
C VAL A 130 -1.87 0.09 11.57
N GLY A 131 -1.62 0.23 10.28
CA GLY A 131 -2.07 1.38 9.50
C GLY A 131 -3.59 1.42 9.37
N ASP A 132 -4.19 2.61 9.50
CA ASP A 132 -5.63 2.75 9.31
C ASP A 132 -6.04 2.39 7.88
N VAL A 133 -7.15 1.67 7.77
CA VAL A 133 -7.64 1.14 6.48
C VAL A 133 -7.96 2.22 5.47
N TYR A 134 -8.34 3.41 5.93
CA TYR A 134 -8.62 4.54 5.06
C TYR A 134 -7.36 5.05 4.36
N LEU A 135 -6.22 5.06 5.05
CA LEU A 135 -4.94 5.58 4.56
C LEU A 135 -4.08 4.50 3.90
N TYR A 136 -3.90 3.36 4.55
CA TYR A 136 -2.96 2.31 4.15
C TYR A 136 -3.63 1.15 3.39
N GLY A 137 -4.97 1.08 3.39
CA GLY A 137 -5.69 -0.08 2.91
C GLY A 137 -5.74 -1.22 3.92
N PRO A 138 -6.44 -2.33 3.59
CA PRO A 138 -6.64 -3.42 4.51
C PRO A 138 -5.33 -4.15 4.80
N ASN A 139 -5.14 -4.52 6.07
CA ASN A 139 -4.06 -5.39 6.54
C ASN A 139 -2.64 -4.83 6.27
N TYR A 140 -2.44 -3.54 6.43
CA TYR A 140 -1.11 -2.95 6.48
C TYR A 140 -0.59 -3.00 7.92
N ILE A 141 0.24 -3.99 8.23
CA ILE A 141 0.74 -4.23 9.58
C ILE A 141 2.26 -4.40 9.53
N ILE A 142 2.96 -3.67 10.38
CA ILE A 142 4.40 -3.81 10.63
C ILE A 142 4.58 -4.42 12.02
N GLU A 143 5.35 -5.48 12.08
CA GLU A 143 5.75 -6.15 13.33
C GLU A 143 7.25 -6.01 13.49
N PRO A 144 7.72 -5.13 14.39
CA PRO A 144 9.13 -4.95 14.64
C PRO A 144 9.67 -6.07 15.55
N VAL A 145 10.89 -6.51 15.26
CA VAL A 145 11.72 -7.31 16.15
C VAL A 145 12.86 -6.43 16.65
N TYR A 146 12.71 -5.95 17.85
CA TYR A 146 13.67 -5.04 18.45
C TYR A 146 14.94 -5.78 18.93
N VAL A 147 16.11 -5.23 18.67
CA VAL A 147 17.39 -5.78 19.12
C VAL A 147 17.58 -5.59 20.64
N TYR A 148 16.92 -4.59 21.20
CA TYR A 148 16.87 -4.31 22.63
C TYR A 148 15.42 -4.08 23.06
N ARG A 149 15.10 -4.33 24.31
CA ARG A 149 13.76 -4.08 24.85
C ARG A 149 13.50 -2.57 24.92
N PRO A 150 12.50 -2.04 24.22
CA PRO A 150 12.12 -0.64 24.28
C PRO A 150 11.82 -0.17 25.70
N ALA A 151 12.37 0.97 26.09
CA ALA A 151 12.19 1.53 27.44
C ALA A 151 10.71 1.78 27.77
N ILE A 152 9.93 2.19 26.79
CA ILE A 152 8.50 2.47 26.89
C ILE A 152 7.69 1.26 27.40
N PHE A 153 8.12 0.02 27.10
CA PHE A 153 7.43 -1.18 27.60
C PHE A 153 7.45 -1.29 29.12
N SER A 154 8.49 -0.76 29.79
CA SER A 154 8.57 -0.74 31.24
C SER A 154 7.56 0.22 31.89
N VAL A 155 7.03 1.16 31.11
CA VAL A 155 6.08 2.18 31.58
C VAL A 155 4.65 1.63 31.63
N PHE A 156 4.25 0.88 30.62
CA PHE A 156 2.86 0.45 30.43
C PHE A 156 2.28 -0.36 31.59
N TRP A 157 3.09 -1.17 32.27
CA TRP A 157 2.59 -2.03 33.36
C TRP A 157 3.13 -1.64 34.74
N ARG A 158 3.42 -0.33 34.94
CA ARG A 158 3.76 0.19 36.27
C ARG A 158 2.53 0.21 37.16
N PRO A 159 2.70 0.03 38.48
CA PRO A 159 1.61 0.27 39.42
C PRO A 159 1.03 1.67 39.24
N TYR A 160 -0.31 1.76 39.25
CA TYR A 160 -1.05 3.04 39.11
C TYR A 160 -0.83 3.70 37.74
N TYR A 161 -0.43 2.97 36.69
CA TYR A 161 -0.34 3.49 35.35
C TYR A 161 -1.67 4.11 34.91
N ARG A 162 -1.59 5.26 34.28
CA ARG A 162 -2.75 5.93 33.66
C ARG A 162 -2.56 6.02 32.17
N PRO A 163 -3.58 5.65 31.38
CA PRO A 163 -3.51 5.78 29.93
C PRO A 163 -3.18 7.20 29.50
N TYR A 164 -2.26 7.32 28.56
CA TYR A 164 -1.86 8.62 28.02
C TYR A 164 -2.96 9.20 27.14
N ARG A 165 -3.22 10.48 27.30
CA ARG A 165 -4.13 11.24 26.46
C ARG A 165 -3.50 12.56 26.14
N SER A 166 -3.22 12.81 24.86
CA SER A 166 -2.75 14.10 24.39
C SER A 166 -3.70 15.21 24.81
N VAL A 167 -3.16 16.30 25.30
CA VAL A 167 -3.90 17.52 25.62
C VAL A 167 -4.02 18.46 24.43
N PHE A 168 -3.38 18.12 23.31
CA PHE A 168 -3.34 18.96 22.13
C PHE A 168 -4.53 18.72 21.20
N TYR A 169 -5.03 19.78 20.61
CA TYR A 169 -6.19 19.82 19.73
C TYR A 169 -6.07 21.00 18.74
N TRP A 170 -6.99 21.12 17.84
CA TRP A 170 -7.01 22.18 16.84
C TRP A 170 -6.88 23.55 17.45
N GLY A 171 -5.86 24.30 17.02
CA GLY A 171 -5.54 25.64 17.55
C GLY A 171 -4.77 25.66 18.86
N TYR A 172 -4.55 24.51 19.51
CA TYR A 172 -3.75 24.39 20.72
C TYR A 172 -2.69 23.28 20.56
N TYR A 173 -1.47 23.70 20.29
CA TYR A 173 -0.32 22.81 20.01
C TYR A 173 0.83 23.09 20.97
N PRO A 174 1.79 22.13 21.13
CA PRO A 174 2.95 22.37 21.98
C PRO A 174 3.84 23.48 21.42
N LYS A 175 4.53 24.21 22.28
CA LYS A 175 5.34 25.40 21.91
C LYS A 175 6.48 25.10 20.93
N HIS A 176 7.00 23.87 20.94
CA HIS A 176 8.09 23.45 20.04
C HIS A 176 7.61 23.13 18.64
N TRP A 177 6.32 22.87 18.50
CA TRP A 177 5.75 22.51 17.19
C TRP A 177 5.39 23.75 16.37
N HIS A 178 5.70 23.69 15.11
CA HIS A 178 5.28 24.64 14.09
C HIS A 178 5.06 23.92 12.78
N TYR A 179 4.21 24.45 11.94
CA TYR A 179 3.92 23.89 10.64
C TYR A 179 5.15 23.83 9.75
N TRP A 180 5.29 22.74 9.00
CA TRP A 180 6.20 22.67 7.86
C TRP A 180 5.45 22.17 6.63
N ARG A 181 6.01 22.45 5.44
CA ARG A 181 5.40 22.04 4.18
C ARG A 181 5.72 20.58 3.91
N PRO A 182 4.73 19.79 3.39
CA PRO A 182 4.99 18.42 3.00
C PRO A 182 6.07 18.34 1.92
N HIS A 183 7.00 17.43 2.10
CA HIS A 183 7.98 17.10 1.08
C HIS A 183 7.33 16.28 -0.04
N ARG A 184 7.88 16.38 -1.26
CA ARG A 184 7.53 15.42 -2.31
C ARG A 184 7.90 14.01 -1.84
N VAL A 185 7.04 13.01 -2.11
CA VAL A 185 7.15 11.64 -1.59
C VAL A 185 8.57 11.07 -1.73
N HIS A 186 9.25 11.25 -2.88
CA HIS A 186 10.60 10.71 -3.08
C HIS A 186 11.67 11.41 -2.21
N HIS A 187 11.47 12.68 -1.82
CA HIS A 187 12.33 13.36 -0.87
C HIS A 187 12.03 12.90 0.55
N TYR A 188 10.75 12.81 0.89
CA TYR A 188 10.32 12.31 2.20
C TYR A 188 10.84 10.90 2.46
N THR A 189 10.65 9.95 1.52
CA THR A 189 11.14 8.57 1.68
C THR A 189 12.65 8.51 1.95
N ARG A 190 13.43 9.37 1.29
CA ARG A 190 14.87 9.44 1.55
C ARG A 190 15.18 10.06 2.91
N HIS A 191 14.45 11.12 3.27
CA HIS A 191 14.59 11.82 4.54
C HIS A 191 14.22 10.92 5.73
N VAL A 192 13.04 10.30 5.69
CA VAL A 192 12.54 9.49 6.80
C VAL A 192 13.33 8.20 7.01
N HIS A 193 13.93 7.66 5.95
CA HIS A 193 14.70 6.42 6.02
C HIS A 193 15.93 6.52 6.97
N VAL A 194 16.49 7.71 7.19
CA VAL A 194 17.60 7.90 8.15
C VAL A 194 17.14 7.72 9.60
N HIS A 195 15.83 7.83 9.86
CA HIS A 195 15.23 7.64 11.17
C HIS A 195 14.77 6.19 11.43
N VAL A 196 14.84 5.32 10.41
CA VAL A 196 14.62 3.88 10.58
C VAL A 196 15.86 3.24 11.19
N ASN A 197 15.72 2.68 12.38
CA ASN A 197 16.83 1.99 13.02
C ASN A 197 17.10 0.65 12.33
N VAL A 198 18.10 0.63 11.47
CA VAL A 198 18.47 -0.53 10.62
C VAL A 198 18.96 -1.76 11.42
N LYS A 199 19.23 -1.62 12.72
CA LYS A 199 19.55 -2.76 13.60
C LYS A 199 18.31 -3.58 13.92
N HIS A 200 17.13 -2.98 13.93
CA HIS A 200 15.85 -3.66 14.12
C HIS A 200 15.44 -4.37 12.84
N ARG A 201 14.57 -5.37 12.94
CA ARG A 201 13.93 -6.01 11.81
C ARG A 201 12.46 -5.64 11.80
N TYR A 202 11.93 -5.36 10.62
CA TYR A 202 10.53 -4.99 10.44
C TYR A 202 9.87 -6.01 9.50
N HIS A 203 8.93 -6.78 10.04
CA HIS A 203 8.20 -7.77 9.27
C HIS A 203 6.85 -7.21 8.87
N ARG A 204 6.56 -7.25 7.59
CA ARG A 204 5.23 -6.94 7.11
C ARG A 204 4.36 -8.18 7.18
N THR A 205 3.27 -8.10 7.93
CA THR A 205 2.26 -9.14 8.05
C THR A 205 0.89 -8.66 7.61
N HIS A 206 -0.04 -9.60 7.41
CA HIS A 206 -1.45 -9.32 7.15
C HIS A 206 -2.35 -9.84 8.27
N ILE A 207 -1.76 -10.40 9.32
CA ILE A 207 -2.45 -11.01 10.44
C ILE A 207 -2.32 -10.10 11.65
N ARG A 208 -3.45 -9.55 12.11
CA ARG A 208 -3.54 -8.80 13.37
C ARG A 208 -3.68 -9.80 14.51
N LYS A 209 -2.79 -9.74 15.49
CA LYS A 209 -2.67 -10.74 16.55
C LYS A 209 -3.68 -10.53 17.68
N SER A 210 -3.86 -9.29 18.12
CA SER A 210 -4.66 -8.98 19.29
C SER A 210 -6.13 -8.72 18.94
N VAL A 211 -7.01 -9.61 19.40
CA VAL A 211 -8.46 -9.40 19.34
C VAL A 211 -8.90 -8.33 20.33
N ALA A 212 -8.27 -8.28 21.52
CA ALA A 212 -8.54 -7.27 22.54
C ALA A 212 -8.23 -5.87 22.01
N ALA A 213 -7.10 -5.68 21.34
CA ALA A 213 -6.74 -4.41 20.72
C ALA A 213 -7.77 -3.95 19.67
N VAL A 214 -8.33 -4.86 18.88
CA VAL A 214 -9.40 -4.54 17.93
C VAL A 214 -10.63 -3.99 18.65
N HIS A 215 -11.01 -4.56 19.79
CA HIS A 215 -12.16 -4.09 20.59
C HIS A 215 -11.86 -2.74 21.24
N LEU A 216 -10.70 -2.58 21.86
CA LEU A 216 -10.26 -1.34 22.47
C LEU A 216 -10.22 -0.17 21.47
N HIS A 217 -9.65 -0.40 20.30
CA HIS A 217 -9.57 0.61 19.25
C HIS A 217 -10.96 1.16 18.87
N LYS A 218 -11.99 0.30 18.82
CA LYS A 218 -13.36 0.73 18.49
C LYS A 218 -13.89 1.80 19.43
N SER A 219 -13.51 1.77 20.72
CA SER A 219 -14.00 2.71 21.74
C SER A 219 -13.40 4.12 21.63
N VAL A 220 -12.20 4.24 21.03
CA VAL A 220 -11.46 5.51 20.91
C VAL A 220 -11.27 5.95 19.46
N ARG A 221 -11.83 5.20 18.53
CA ARG A 221 -11.66 5.42 17.08
C ARG A 221 -12.25 6.74 16.62
N ARG A 222 -11.46 7.50 15.87
CA ARG A 222 -11.88 8.71 15.15
C ARG A 222 -11.63 8.54 13.67
N ASN A 223 -12.67 8.61 12.88
CA ASN A 223 -12.64 8.51 11.42
C ASN A 223 -13.49 9.61 10.76
N ASP A 224 -13.43 10.79 11.34
CA ASP A 224 -14.33 11.89 10.99
C ASP A 224 -14.03 12.40 9.58
N PHE A 225 -12.73 12.55 9.25
CA PHE A 225 -12.30 12.95 7.92
C PHE A 225 -12.68 11.90 6.85
N ALA A 226 -12.54 10.61 7.17
CA ALA A 226 -12.92 9.53 6.28
C ALA A 226 -14.43 9.53 5.96
N LYS A 227 -15.28 9.91 6.92
CA LYS A 227 -16.73 10.05 6.71
C LYS A 227 -17.06 11.19 5.75
N ILE A 228 -16.35 12.31 5.84
CA ILE A 228 -16.55 13.50 5.01
C ILE A 228 -15.94 13.30 3.61
N HIS A 229 -14.79 12.61 3.53
CA HIS A 229 -14.02 12.42 2.30
C HIS A 229 -13.85 10.94 1.90
N PRO A 230 -14.93 10.15 1.74
CA PRO A 230 -14.83 8.72 1.45
C PRO A 230 -14.13 8.41 0.11
N SER A 231 -14.17 9.35 -0.83
CA SER A 231 -13.49 9.23 -2.14
C SER A 231 -11.97 9.28 -2.04
N ARG A 232 -11.42 9.86 -0.96
CA ARG A 232 -9.98 9.94 -0.68
C ARG A 232 -9.43 8.69 0.01
N SER A 233 -10.27 7.66 0.29
CA SER A 233 -9.81 6.42 0.91
C SER A 233 -8.89 5.61 -0.01
N TYR A 234 -7.98 4.84 0.56
CA TYR A 234 -7.15 3.87 -0.18
C TYR A 234 -7.97 3.00 -1.13
N THR A 235 -9.15 2.56 -0.74
CA THR A 235 -10.04 1.73 -1.55
C THR A 235 -10.75 2.50 -2.66
N ALA A 236 -11.16 3.74 -2.41
CA ALA A 236 -11.86 4.58 -3.41
C ALA A 236 -10.93 4.99 -4.56
N ARG A 237 -9.64 5.03 -4.32
CA ARG A 237 -8.58 5.27 -5.31
C ARG A 237 -8.40 4.17 -6.33
N LYS A 238 -9.00 3.04 -6.12
CA LYS A 238 -9.26 2.08 -7.19
C LYS A 238 -10.31 2.73 -8.10
N THR A 239 -9.86 3.69 -8.89
CA THR A 239 -10.75 4.52 -9.71
C THR A 239 -11.66 3.63 -10.52
N SER A 240 -12.95 3.64 -10.21
CA SER A 240 -13.98 3.00 -11.04
C SER A 240 -14.66 4.10 -11.84
N VAL A 241 -14.24 4.27 -13.09
CA VAL A 241 -14.92 5.17 -14.03
C VAL A 241 -15.90 4.34 -14.85
N LYS A 242 -17.17 4.71 -14.83
CA LYS A 242 -18.19 4.17 -15.71
C LYS A 242 -18.52 5.21 -16.78
N THR A 243 -18.27 4.88 -18.05
CA THR A 243 -18.60 5.76 -19.18
C THR A 243 -20.08 5.67 -19.54
N SER A 244 -20.60 6.67 -20.27
CA SER A 244 -21.98 6.73 -20.74
C SER A 244 -22.43 5.48 -21.51
N ASN A 245 -21.50 4.82 -22.22
CA ASN A 245 -21.77 3.56 -22.93
C ASN A 245 -21.72 2.32 -22.01
N GLY A 246 -21.65 2.49 -20.69
CA GLY A 246 -21.65 1.40 -19.71
C GLY A 246 -20.32 0.65 -19.54
N THR A 247 -19.23 1.08 -20.18
CA THR A 247 -17.90 0.49 -19.96
C THR A 247 -17.36 0.92 -18.58
N GLN A 248 -16.91 -0.05 -17.79
CA GLN A 248 -16.30 0.21 -16.47
C GLN A 248 -14.78 0.06 -16.55
N TYR A 249 -14.06 1.07 -16.09
CA TYR A 249 -12.61 1.06 -15.93
C TYR A 249 -12.27 1.02 -14.43
N ARG A 250 -11.28 0.22 -14.06
CA ARG A 250 -10.72 0.21 -12.69
C ARG A 250 -9.21 0.17 -12.78
N THR A 251 -8.55 0.99 -11.99
CA THR A 251 -7.09 0.98 -11.87
C THR A 251 -6.70 0.85 -10.39
N ALA A 252 -5.55 0.27 -10.15
CA ALA A 252 -4.95 0.19 -8.83
C ALA A 252 -3.43 0.25 -8.96
N GLY A 253 -2.76 0.93 -8.03
CA GLY A 253 -1.32 1.00 -7.96
C GLY A 253 -0.85 0.93 -6.51
N LEU A 254 0.35 0.37 -6.31
CA LEU A 254 1.04 0.30 -5.03
C LEU A 254 2.52 0.52 -5.31
N ASN A 255 3.14 1.42 -4.58
CA ASN A 255 4.59 1.55 -4.49
C ASN A 255 5.00 1.03 -3.12
N GLN A 256 5.98 0.14 -3.07
CA GLN A 256 6.51 -0.38 -1.82
C GLN A 256 7.80 0.36 -1.44
N SER A 257 8.13 0.37 -0.16
CA SER A 257 9.34 0.99 0.38
C SER A 257 10.63 0.40 -0.19
N ASP A 258 10.61 -0.89 -0.59
CA ASP A 258 11.72 -1.57 -1.28
C ASP A 258 11.93 -1.11 -2.74
N GLY A 259 11.16 -0.12 -3.21
CA GLY A 259 11.20 0.41 -4.56
C GLY A 259 10.41 -0.40 -5.59
N ASP A 260 9.75 -1.49 -5.21
CA ASP A 260 8.85 -2.25 -6.07
C ASP A 260 7.57 -1.45 -6.37
N LYS A 261 7.20 -1.37 -7.64
CA LYS A 261 6.00 -0.64 -8.10
C LYS A 261 5.00 -1.60 -8.74
N TYR A 262 3.83 -1.71 -8.13
CA TYR A 262 2.72 -2.54 -8.62
C TYR A 262 1.68 -1.68 -9.32
N ARG A 263 1.13 -2.17 -10.42
CA ARG A 263 0.04 -1.52 -11.14
C ARG A 263 -0.92 -2.58 -11.66
N ALA A 264 -2.22 -2.28 -11.56
CA ALA A 264 -3.27 -3.12 -12.10
C ALA A 264 -4.34 -2.26 -12.77
N ALA A 265 -4.92 -2.78 -13.85
CA ALA A 265 -6.07 -2.16 -14.50
C ALA A 265 -7.04 -3.22 -15.00
N SER A 266 -8.32 -2.91 -14.99
CA SER A 266 -9.35 -3.74 -15.62
C SER A 266 -10.37 -2.89 -16.37
N VAL A 267 -10.87 -3.47 -17.45
CA VAL A 267 -11.96 -2.89 -18.27
C VAL A 267 -13.03 -3.94 -18.40
N LYS A 268 -14.25 -3.64 -17.99
CA LYS A 268 -15.44 -4.46 -18.23
C LYS A 268 -16.33 -3.73 -19.22
N LYS A 269 -16.55 -4.33 -20.38
CA LYS A 269 -17.40 -3.79 -21.43
C LYS A 269 -18.87 -4.19 -21.21
N PRO A 270 -19.86 -3.46 -21.78
CA PRO A 270 -21.26 -3.80 -21.69
C PRO A 270 -21.59 -5.21 -22.23
N ASN A 271 -20.88 -5.66 -23.25
CA ASN A 271 -21.01 -7.01 -23.80
C ASN A 271 -20.41 -8.12 -22.92
N GLY A 272 -20.09 -7.83 -21.65
CA GLY A 272 -19.56 -8.79 -20.70
C GLY A 272 -18.06 -9.11 -20.84
N THR A 273 -17.39 -8.64 -21.91
CA THR A 273 -15.94 -8.88 -22.07
C THR A 273 -15.17 -8.16 -20.97
N THR A 274 -14.31 -8.88 -20.26
CA THR A 274 -13.43 -8.32 -19.24
C THR A 274 -11.96 -8.41 -19.66
N LYS A 275 -11.25 -7.29 -19.60
CA LYS A 275 -9.79 -7.23 -19.79
C LYS A 275 -9.13 -6.84 -18.46
N LYS A 276 -8.07 -7.53 -18.07
CA LYS A 276 -7.30 -7.23 -16.86
C LYS A 276 -5.82 -7.20 -17.19
N VAL A 277 -5.10 -6.26 -16.63
CA VAL A 277 -3.64 -6.16 -16.69
C VAL A 277 -3.12 -5.95 -15.28
N ALA A 278 -2.06 -6.65 -14.91
CA ALA A 278 -1.34 -6.40 -13.69
C ALA A 278 0.16 -6.53 -13.94
N GLY A 279 0.96 -5.78 -13.19
CA GLY A 279 2.41 -5.84 -13.34
C GLY A 279 3.13 -5.33 -12.11
N VAL A 280 4.39 -5.72 -12.01
CA VAL A 280 5.35 -5.20 -11.04
C VAL A 280 6.64 -4.80 -11.76
N ASN A 281 7.13 -3.62 -11.43
CA ASN A 281 8.48 -3.19 -11.74
C ASN A 281 9.26 -3.26 -10.43
N LYS A 282 10.19 -4.21 -10.35
CA LYS A 282 11.03 -4.39 -9.18
C LYS A 282 12.18 -3.40 -9.15
N ALA A 283 12.63 -3.01 -7.96
CA ALA A 283 13.76 -2.12 -7.77
C ALA A 283 15.03 -2.62 -8.49
N ASN A 284 15.22 -3.96 -8.55
CA ASN A 284 16.35 -4.58 -9.28
C ASN A 284 16.19 -4.57 -10.82
N GLY A 285 15.25 -3.82 -11.37
CA GLY A 285 15.01 -3.70 -12.81
C GLY A 285 14.25 -4.89 -13.44
N THR A 286 13.87 -5.92 -12.68
CA THR A 286 13.02 -7.00 -13.19
C THR A 286 11.59 -6.50 -13.37
N THR A 287 10.98 -6.77 -14.53
CA THR A 287 9.56 -6.49 -14.73
C THR A 287 8.77 -7.78 -14.93
N LYS A 288 7.60 -7.88 -14.29
CA LYS A 288 6.65 -8.95 -14.51
C LYS A 288 5.30 -8.34 -14.88
N ARG A 289 4.65 -8.86 -15.90
CA ARG A 289 3.32 -8.39 -16.34
C ARG A 289 2.43 -9.58 -16.68
N VAL A 290 1.15 -9.46 -16.34
CA VAL A 290 0.10 -10.42 -16.69
C VAL A 290 -1.03 -9.64 -17.32
N ALA A 291 -1.51 -10.11 -18.46
CA ALA A 291 -2.70 -9.59 -19.11
C ALA A 291 -3.68 -10.73 -19.37
N SER A 292 -4.96 -10.51 -19.17
CA SER A 292 -6.02 -11.48 -19.49
C SER A 292 -7.19 -10.81 -20.18
N VAL A 293 -7.79 -11.55 -21.09
CA VAL A 293 -9.08 -11.22 -21.73
C VAL A 293 -10.00 -12.40 -21.51
N GLU A 294 -11.17 -12.13 -20.97
CA GLU A 294 -12.24 -13.10 -20.76
C GLU A 294 -13.48 -12.63 -21.51
N LYS A 295 -14.07 -13.49 -22.30
CA LYS A 295 -15.25 -13.22 -23.11
C LYS A 295 -16.51 -13.79 -22.43
N PRO A 296 -17.70 -13.29 -22.75
CA PRO A 296 -18.96 -13.78 -22.19
C PRO A 296 -19.18 -15.30 -22.36
N ASN A 297 -18.67 -15.86 -23.46
CA ASN A 297 -18.76 -17.31 -23.74
C ASN A 297 -17.76 -18.16 -22.90
N GLY A 298 -17.16 -17.59 -21.85
CA GLY A 298 -16.22 -18.30 -20.96
C GLY A 298 -14.82 -18.52 -21.55
N SER A 299 -14.57 -18.14 -22.81
CA SER A 299 -13.21 -18.24 -23.34
C SER A 299 -12.29 -17.21 -22.70
N LYS A 300 -11.07 -17.64 -22.35
CA LYS A 300 -10.09 -16.80 -21.65
C LYS A 300 -8.69 -16.95 -22.23
N LYS A 301 -8.03 -15.83 -22.47
CA LYS A 301 -6.62 -15.80 -22.83
C LYS A 301 -5.84 -15.02 -21.76
N THR A 302 -4.80 -15.64 -21.23
CA THR A 302 -3.88 -15.02 -20.28
C THR A 302 -2.47 -15.04 -20.84
N VAL A 303 -1.76 -13.93 -20.73
CA VAL A 303 -0.34 -13.80 -21.12
C VAL A 303 0.43 -13.28 -19.93
N ALA A 304 1.48 -14.00 -19.53
CA ALA A 304 2.43 -13.56 -18.51
C ALA A 304 3.80 -13.33 -19.14
N VAL A 305 4.44 -12.21 -18.80
CA VAL A 305 5.76 -11.85 -19.29
C VAL A 305 6.65 -11.50 -18.11
N LYS A 306 7.86 -12.05 -18.09
CA LYS A 306 8.94 -11.64 -17.20
C LYS A 306 10.10 -11.13 -18.06
N LYS A 307 10.62 -9.94 -17.75
CA LYS A 307 11.84 -9.39 -18.36
C LYS A 307 12.84 -9.13 -17.23
N ASN A 308 14.05 -9.60 -17.41
CA ASN A 308 15.16 -9.39 -16.48
C ASN A 308 16.01 -8.18 -16.89
N PRO A 309 16.77 -7.58 -15.96
CA PRO A 309 17.64 -6.44 -16.25
C PRO A 309 18.64 -6.70 -17.39
N ASN A 310 19.15 -7.93 -17.49
CA ASN A 310 20.08 -8.35 -18.55
C ASN A 310 19.44 -8.50 -19.94
N GLY A 311 18.20 -8.05 -20.13
CA GLY A 311 17.47 -8.12 -21.39
C GLY A 311 16.87 -9.48 -21.75
N SER A 312 17.12 -10.52 -20.96
CA SER A 312 16.46 -11.82 -21.17
C SER A 312 14.97 -11.72 -20.80
N ALA A 313 14.13 -12.49 -21.51
CA ALA A 313 12.70 -12.45 -21.26
C ALA A 313 12.05 -13.83 -21.44
N LYS A 314 10.97 -14.08 -20.70
CA LYS A 314 10.11 -15.25 -20.82
C LYS A 314 8.66 -14.79 -20.91
N ALA A 315 7.94 -15.32 -21.89
CA ALA A 315 6.50 -15.12 -22.03
C ALA A 315 5.78 -16.47 -22.03
N VAL A 316 4.64 -16.53 -21.36
CA VAL A 316 3.74 -17.69 -21.35
C VAL A 316 2.36 -17.19 -21.71
N SER A 317 1.73 -17.82 -22.70
CA SER A 317 0.32 -17.55 -23.07
C SER A 317 -0.49 -18.81 -22.84
N VAL A 318 -1.57 -18.68 -22.08
CA VAL A 318 -2.57 -19.74 -21.87
C VAL A 318 -3.86 -19.27 -22.50
N THR A 319 -4.42 -20.11 -23.37
CA THR A 319 -5.74 -19.89 -23.96
C THR A 319 -6.64 -21.04 -23.53
N LYS A 320 -7.78 -20.73 -22.91
CA LYS A 320 -8.90 -21.64 -22.66
C LYS A 320 -10.04 -21.23 -23.58
N LYS A 321 -10.54 -22.14 -24.37
CA LYS A 321 -11.73 -21.94 -25.24
C LYS A 321 -13.00 -22.26 -24.45
N ALA A 322 -14.15 -21.85 -24.98
CA ALA A 322 -15.45 -22.18 -24.42
C ALA A 322 -15.70 -23.70 -24.36
N ASP A 323 -15.14 -24.46 -25.29
CA ASP A 323 -15.20 -25.94 -25.36
C ASP A 323 -14.25 -26.65 -24.37
N GLY A 324 -13.64 -25.92 -23.41
CA GLY A 324 -12.72 -26.47 -22.45
C GLY A 324 -11.28 -26.70 -22.97
N THR A 325 -11.04 -26.60 -24.27
CA THR A 325 -9.72 -26.78 -24.88
C THR A 325 -8.71 -25.79 -24.31
N ARG A 326 -7.57 -26.28 -23.81
CA ARG A 326 -6.48 -25.48 -23.26
C ARG A 326 -5.24 -25.57 -24.14
N THR A 327 -4.69 -24.42 -24.53
CA THR A 327 -3.43 -24.30 -25.27
C THR A 327 -2.44 -23.44 -24.49
N VAL A 328 -1.22 -23.94 -24.33
CA VAL A 328 -0.12 -23.20 -23.69
C VAL A 328 0.98 -22.96 -24.69
N LYS A 329 1.40 -21.70 -24.84
CA LYS A 329 2.55 -21.29 -25.65
C LYS A 329 3.59 -20.63 -24.76
N THR A 330 4.85 -21.00 -24.90
CA THR A 330 5.98 -20.40 -24.17
C THR A 330 6.97 -19.85 -25.19
N ALA A 331 7.41 -18.63 -24.96
CA ALA A 331 8.49 -18.00 -25.71
C ALA A 331 9.58 -17.52 -24.74
N LYS A 332 10.84 -17.68 -25.13
CA LYS A 332 12.00 -17.21 -24.37
C LYS A 332 12.93 -16.39 -25.28
N LYS A 333 13.54 -15.35 -24.72
CA LYS A 333 14.61 -14.58 -25.33
C LYS A 333 15.79 -14.62 -24.35
N SER A 334 16.98 -15.03 -24.81
CA SER A 334 18.21 -14.95 -24.00
C SER A 334 18.74 -13.53 -23.95
N ALA A 335 19.64 -13.24 -23.01
CA ALA A 335 20.37 -11.95 -22.95
C ALA A 335 21.11 -11.65 -24.27
N LYS A 336 21.67 -12.68 -24.91
CA LYS A 336 22.38 -12.60 -26.22
C LYS A 336 21.41 -12.58 -27.43
N GLY A 337 20.11 -12.36 -27.22
CA GLY A 337 19.13 -12.18 -28.31
C GLY A 337 18.56 -13.47 -28.92
N LYS A 338 19.07 -14.67 -28.64
CA LYS A 338 18.50 -15.95 -29.16
C LYS A 338 17.05 -16.13 -28.71
N LYS A 339 16.17 -16.48 -29.63
CA LYS A 339 14.72 -16.69 -29.37
C LYS A 339 14.37 -18.17 -29.53
N SER A 340 13.52 -18.68 -28.64
CA SER A 340 12.95 -20.03 -28.72
C SER A 340 11.48 -20.02 -28.37
N SER A 341 10.68 -20.92 -28.99
CA SER A 341 9.25 -21.05 -28.66
C SER A 341 8.84 -22.51 -28.63
N LYS A 342 7.92 -22.85 -27.72
CA LYS A 342 7.29 -24.18 -27.63
C LYS A 342 5.77 -24.02 -27.52
N ARG A 343 5.01 -24.92 -28.16
CA ARG A 343 3.55 -25.00 -28.06
C ARG A 343 3.17 -26.39 -27.54
N LYS A 344 2.34 -26.44 -26.51
CA LYS A 344 1.66 -27.67 -26.06
C LYS A 344 0.16 -27.41 -26.08
N SER A 345 -0.61 -28.33 -26.64
CA SER A 345 -2.07 -28.33 -26.61
C SER A 345 -2.51 -29.56 -25.80
N LYS A 346 -3.40 -29.36 -24.84
CA LYS A 346 -4.05 -30.42 -24.10
C LYS A 346 -5.56 -30.15 -24.15
N THR A 347 -6.31 -31.10 -24.66
CA THR A 347 -7.77 -31.08 -24.57
C THR A 347 -8.14 -31.85 -23.32
N THR A 348 -8.73 -31.18 -22.33
CA THR A 348 -9.36 -31.82 -21.19
C THR A 348 -10.84 -31.84 -21.52
N LYS A 349 -11.43 -33.01 -21.82
CA LYS A 349 -12.88 -33.18 -21.82
C LYS A 349 -13.28 -33.17 -20.32
N GLY A 350 -14.11 -32.22 -19.91
CA GLY A 350 -14.88 -32.25 -18.69
C GLY A 350 -16.16 -32.99 -18.95
#